data_638f2eb7b7861ec678823e6024b5477e
#
_entry.id   638f2eb7b7861ec678823e6024b5477e
#
_cell.length_a   1.000
_cell.length_b   1.000
_cell.length_c   1.000
_cell.angle_alpha   90.00
_cell.angle_beta   90.00
_cell.angle_gamma   90.00
#
_symmetry.space_group_name_H-M   'P 1'
#
loop_
_entity.id
_entity.type
_entity.pdbx_description
1 polymer ?
#
loop_
_entity_poly.entity_id
_entity_poly.type
_entity_poly.pdbx_seq_one_letter_code
_entity_poly.pdbx_strand_id
1 'polypeptide(L)'
;MTADEGAASTEDRRRRPRPPFETGRWDGVTGVALALVGVGVVARQPGLVVLGAVGIGYALYERIGEAPAATLAVTRTVSDDAPSPGDEVTVSVRARNVGDDALPDLRLVDGVPPGLAVVDGPARIATALRPGATATFGYTVRASRGEHEWDAATAVTRDAAGSRERATAIDADPATRIVCTPELAAGGDLPLRGLTTTDHGRVPTDLGGSGVEFYATREYRRGDPLARIDWNRRARTGELSTLELREERAATVVLLIDTREAAYVSSDPRGDTAVEASVEAAGQAFTALLAGGDRAGIAALGPRDCWLSPGVGTAHAARGRQTLATDPALAPTPSDEQFYRSLWLRRFRRRLPADAQVLFFTPLVDDLPVRLARQIDAYGHLVTVLSPDATAGETLGQRLVRFERRERLRRLRSEGIRAVEWGAESFPVAVARATSRWSR
;
A
#
# COMPACT_ATOMS: atom_id res chain seq x y z
N MET A 1 14.99 -10.15 -30.33
CA MET A 1 15.37 -8.74 -30.38
C MET A 1 14.12 -7.96 -30.73
N THR A 2 13.45 -7.36 -29.76
CA THR A 2 12.31 -6.37 -29.78
C THR A 2 11.32 -6.66 -28.65
N ALA A 3 11.70 -6.31 -27.40
CA ALA A 3 10.76 -6.29 -26.26
C ALA A 3 11.10 -5.20 -25.24
N ASP A 4 12.01 -4.23 -25.59
CA ASP A 4 12.50 -3.21 -24.65
C ASP A 4 12.15 -1.77 -25.02
N GLU A 5 11.31 -1.56 -26.05
CA GLU A 5 10.93 -0.19 -26.49
C GLU A 5 9.64 0.35 -25.86
N GLY A 6 8.90 -0.45 -25.09
CA GLY A 6 7.59 -0.06 -24.57
C GLY A 6 7.60 0.70 -23.24
N ALA A 7 8.56 0.42 -22.34
CA ALA A 7 8.58 0.98 -20.99
C ALA A 7 9.22 2.39 -20.92
N ALA A 8 10.20 2.69 -21.77
CA ALA A 8 10.86 3.99 -21.84
C ALA A 8 9.94 5.13 -22.32
N SER A 9 8.78 4.83 -22.91
CA SER A 9 7.94 5.86 -23.56
C SER A 9 7.02 6.63 -22.60
N THR A 10 6.69 6.12 -21.43
CA THR A 10 5.71 6.74 -20.52
C THR A 10 6.38 7.70 -19.54
N GLU A 11 7.57 7.38 -19.03
CA GLU A 11 8.38 8.26 -18.18
C GLU A 11 8.99 9.41 -18.98
N ASP A 12 9.47 9.16 -20.18
CA ASP A 12 10.01 10.21 -21.08
C ASP A 12 8.92 11.17 -21.56
N ARG A 13 7.66 10.73 -21.67
CA ARG A 13 6.52 11.61 -21.97
C ARG A 13 6.15 12.55 -20.82
N ARG A 14 6.40 12.19 -19.57
CA ARG A 14 6.17 13.05 -18.40
C ARG A 14 7.25 14.14 -18.25
N ARG A 15 8.46 13.92 -18.74
CA ARG A 15 9.60 14.83 -18.64
C ARG A 15 9.68 15.87 -19.77
N ARG A 16 8.91 15.75 -20.85
CA ARG A 16 8.93 16.74 -21.94
C ARG A 16 8.25 18.03 -21.51
N PRO A 17 8.94 19.20 -21.64
CA PRO A 17 8.31 20.49 -21.43
C PRO A 17 7.09 20.59 -22.35
N ARG A 18 5.93 20.83 -21.77
CA ARG A 18 4.72 21.06 -22.56
C ARG A 18 4.88 22.37 -23.31
N PRO A 19 4.46 22.45 -24.57
CA PRO A 19 4.48 23.72 -25.30
C PRO A 19 3.64 24.75 -24.53
N PRO A 20 4.05 26.05 -24.56
CA PRO A 20 3.26 27.08 -23.91
C PRO A 20 1.86 27.09 -24.53
N PHE A 21 0.85 27.26 -23.70
CA PHE A 21 -0.54 27.34 -24.15
C PHE A 21 -1.14 28.70 -23.84
N GLU A 22 -2.08 29.14 -24.69
CA GLU A 22 -2.78 30.40 -24.55
C GLU A 22 -3.92 30.21 -23.51
N THR A 23 -4.02 31.17 -22.57
CA THR A 23 -5.02 31.09 -21.48
C THR A 23 -6.40 31.52 -21.90
N GLY A 24 -6.55 32.14 -23.08
CA GLY A 24 -7.82 32.76 -23.55
C GLY A 24 -8.29 33.93 -22.70
N ARG A 25 -7.46 34.44 -21.77
CA ARG A 25 -7.87 35.48 -20.80
C ARG A 25 -8.31 36.79 -21.47
N TRP A 26 -7.77 37.09 -22.62
CA TRP A 26 -8.01 38.33 -23.36
C TRP A 26 -8.81 38.11 -24.66
N ASP A 27 -9.43 36.91 -24.78
CA ASP A 27 -10.26 36.64 -25.95
C ASP A 27 -11.38 37.68 -26.10
N GLY A 28 -11.50 38.25 -27.32
CA GLY A 28 -12.49 39.25 -27.62
C GLY A 28 -12.07 40.70 -27.38
N VAL A 29 -11.00 41.00 -26.59
CA VAL A 29 -10.56 42.37 -26.31
C VAL A 29 -10.21 43.12 -27.63
N THR A 30 -9.55 42.43 -28.56
CA THR A 30 -9.24 42.99 -29.89
C THR A 30 -10.51 43.37 -30.66
N GLY A 31 -11.54 42.47 -30.64
CA GLY A 31 -12.82 42.76 -31.29
C GLY A 31 -13.57 43.97 -30.70
N VAL A 32 -13.60 44.02 -29.36
CA VAL A 32 -14.22 45.14 -28.62
C VAL A 32 -13.44 46.45 -28.91
N ALA A 33 -12.11 46.43 -28.88
CA ALA A 33 -11.29 47.58 -29.14
C ALA A 33 -11.49 48.14 -30.58
N LEU A 34 -11.51 47.27 -31.58
CA LEU A 34 -11.77 47.61 -32.98
C LEU A 34 -13.18 48.17 -33.15
N ALA A 35 -14.19 47.57 -32.49
CA ALA A 35 -15.58 48.07 -32.50
C ALA A 35 -15.68 49.48 -31.89
N LEU A 36 -14.98 49.73 -30.76
CA LEU A 36 -14.92 51.05 -30.11
C LEU A 36 -14.27 52.10 -31.04
N VAL A 37 -13.17 51.77 -31.73
CA VAL A 37 -12.56 52.65 -32.71
C VAL A 37 -13.54 52.93 -33.86
N GLY A 38 -14.15 51.88 -34.44
CA GLY A 38 -15.10 52.04 -35.57
C GLY A 38 -16.32 52.93 -35.20
N VAL A 39 -16.96 52.64 -34.05
CA VAL A 39 -18.06 53.44 -33.56
C VAL A 39 -17.64 54.86 -33.23
N GLY A 40 -16.48 55.05 -32.60
CA GLY A 40 -15.92 56.37 -32.27
C GLY A 40 -15.66 57.24 -33.52
N VAL A 41 -15.17 56.67 -34.60
CA VAL A 41 -14.97 57.36 -35.88
C VAL A 41 -16.31 57.72 -36.50
N VAL A 42 -17.23 56.77 -36.60
CA VAL A 42 -18.57 57.03 -37.19
C VAL A 42 -19.39 58.01 -36.39
N ALA A 43 -19.38 57.89 -35.07
CA ALA A 43 -20.08 58.79 -34.15
C ALA A 43 -19.36 60.16 -33.90
N ARG A 44 -18.17 60.35 -34.48
CA ARG A 44 -17.29 61.49 -34.23
C ARG A 44 -17.02 61.72 -32.74
N GLN A 45 -16.85 60.65 -31.98
CA GLN A 45 -16.56 60.67 -30.55
C GLN A 45 -15.10 60.30 -30.28
N PRO A 46 -14.19 61.32 -30.12
CA PRO A 46 -12.74 61.06 -29.95
C PRO A 46 -12.46 60.20 -28.69
N GLY A 47 -13.24 60.29 -27.65
CA GLY A 47 -13.06 59.47 -26.43
C GLY A 47 -13.18 57.98 -26.68
N LEU A 48 -14.08 57.54 -27.57
CA LEU A 48 -14.21 56.10 -27.92
C LEU A 48 -13.02 55.63 -28.77
N VAL A 49 -12.49 56.49 -29.62
CA VAL A 49 -11.26 56.18 -30.42
C VAL A 49 -10.07 55.96 -29.51
N VAL A 50 -9.88 56.88 -28.52
CA VAL A 50 -8.79 56.76 -27.54
C VAL A 50 -8.94 55.49 -26.70
N LEU A 51 -10.15 55.16 -26.22
CA LEU A 51 -10.42 53.97 -25.47
C LEU A 51 -10.15 52.70 -26.27
N GLY A 52 -10.55 52.70 -27.55
CA GLY A 52 -10.24 51.58 -28.47
C GLY A 52 -8.73 51.45 -28.75
N ALA A 53 -8.00 52.59 -28.90
CA ALA A 53 -6.54 52.57 -29.07
C ALA A 53 -5.82 51.98 -27.86
N VAL A 54 -6.29 52.25 -26.62
CA VAL A 54 -5.79 51.62 -25.40
C VAL A 54 -6.05 50.11 -25.45
N GLY A 55 -7.22 49.66 -25.86
CA GLY A 55 -7.56 48.25 -26.03
C GLY A 55 -6.66 47.53 -27.06
N ILE A 56 -6.36 48.23 -28.19
CA ILE A 56 -5.40 47.71 -29.20
C ILE A 56 -3.98 47.62 -28.61
N GLY A 57 -3.57 48.60 -27.80
CA GLY A 57 -2.28 48.57 -27.09
C GLY A 57 -2.16 47.34 -26.17
N TYR A 58 -3.22 47.02 -25.42
CA TYR A 58 -3.27 45.80 -24.60
C TYR A 58 -3.24 44.52 -25.43
N ALA A 59 -3.97 44.46 -26.55
CA ALA A 59 -3.95 43.32 -27.46
C ALA A 59 -2.60 43.09 -28.13
N LEU A 60 -1.84 44.18 -28.43
CA LEU A 60 -0.48 44.10 -28.90
C LEU A 60 0.49 43.61 -27.80
N TYR A 61 0.31 44.10 -26.57
CA TYR A 61 1.11 43.68 -25.43
C TYR A 61 0.97 42.18 -25.13
N GLU A 62 -0.25 41.66 -25.26
CA GLU A 62 -0.53 40.20 -25.14
C GLU A 62 0.27 39.38 -26.15
N ARG A 63 0.42 39.86 -27.40
CA ARG A 63 1.08 39.11 -28.48
C ARG A 63 2.61 39.10 -28.39
N ILE A 64 3.20 40.07 -27.70
CA ILE A 64 4.64 40.23 -27.55
C ILE A 64 5.18 39.45 -26.36
N GLY A 65 4.32 39.15 -25.34
CA GLY A 65 4.72 38.43 -24.14
C GLY A 65 5.02 36.95 -24.40
N GLU A 66 6.14 36.45 -23.88
CA GLU A 66 6.42 35.02 -23.76
C GLU A 66 6.45 34.63 -22.29
N ALA A 67 5.92 33.42 -21.97
CA ALA A 67 6.05 32.88 -20.63
C ALA A 67 7.51 32.50 -20.38
N PRO A 68 8.19 33.10 -19.37
CA PRO A 68 9.60 32.85 -19.13
C PRO A 68 9.85 31.37 -18.81
N ALA A 69 10.99 30.85 -19.22
CA ALA A 69 11.39 29.48 -18.84
C ALA A 69 11.79 29.46 -17.36
N ALA A 70 11.17 28.55 -16.57
CA ALA A 70 11.54 28.39 -15.18
C ALA A 70 12.83 27.56 -15.07
N THR A 71 13.95 28.25 -14.81
CA THR A 71 15.21 27.60 -14.45
C THR A 71 15.38 27.68 -12.93
N LEU A 72 14.89 26.65 -12.24
CA LEU A 72 14.85 26.61 -10.78
C LEU A 72 15.76 25.50 -10.23
N ALA A 73 16.50 25.80 -9.18
CA ALA A 73 17.09 24.81 -8.30
C ALA A 73 16.10 24.56 -7.15
N VAL A 74 15.57 23.34 -7.07
CA VAL A 74 14.63 22.93 -6.03
C VAL A 74 15.35 21.99 -5.08
N THR A 75 15.29 22.30 -3.77
CA THR A 75 15.74 21.41 -2.70
C THR A 75 14.58 21.11 -1.77
N ARG A 76 14.51 19.87 -1.32
CA ARG A 76 13.46 19.42 -0.41
C ARG A 76 14.09 18.79 0.82
N THR A 77 13.58 19.11 2.01
CA THR A 77 14.01 18.52 3.26
C THR A 77 12.79 17.99 4.00
N VAL A 78 12.92 16.81 4.60
CA VAL A 78 11.91 16.16 5.42
C VAL A 78 12.37 16.15 6.87
N SER A 79 11.45 16.22 7.83
CA SER A 79 11.78 16.19 9.26
C SER A 79 12.23 14.80 9.72
N ASP A 80 11.77 13.74 9.03
CA ASP A 80 12.10 12.34 9.31
C ASP A 80 12.08 11.56 8.00
N ASP A 81 13.10 10.77 7.73
CA ASP A 81 13.23 9.93 6.52
C ASP A 81 12.83 8.47 6.77
N ALA A 82 12.59 8.08 8.03
CA ALA A 82 12.17 6.74 8.44
C ALA A 82 11.00 6.75 9.45
N PRO A 83 9.91 7.47 9.17
CA PRO A 83 8.78 7.60 10.10
C PRO A 83 8.02 6.30 10.29
N SER A 84 7.29 6.18 11.41
CA SER A 84 6.29 5.13 11.61
C SER A 84 4.98 5.45 10.86
N PRO A 85 4.18 4.43 10.47
CA PRO A 85 2.87 4.66 9.87
C PRO A 85 1.97 5.51 10.76
N GLY A 86 1.38 6.56 10.18
CA GLY A 86 0.52 7.51 10.90
C GLY A 86 1.27 8.74 11.43
N ASP A 87 2.60 8.73 11.48
CA ASP A 87 3.39 9.90 11.89
C ASP A 87 3.22 11.07 10.92
N GLU A 88 3.35 12.27 11.45
CA GLU A 88 3.31 13.50 10.68
C GLU A 88 4.73 13.96 10.32
N VAL A 89 5.04 14.01 9.02
CA VAL A 89 6.32 14.42 8.47
C VAL A 89 6.20 15.80 7.86
N THR A 90 6.97 16.75 8.37
CA THR A 90 7.04 18.11 7.81
C THR A 90 8.01 18.14 6.64
N VAL A 91 7.54 18.67 5.51
CA VAL A 91 8.30 18.83 4.26
C VAL A 91 8.54 20.32 4.04
N SER A 92 9.81 20.72 3.88
CA SER A 92 10.20 22.08 3.53
C SER A 92 10.81 22.10 2.11
N VAL A 93 10.21 22.89 1.25
CA VAL A 93 10.62 23.04 -0.14
C VAL A 93 11.22 24.42 -0.34
N ARG A 94 12.45 24.46 -0.89
CA ARG A 94 13.15 25.70 -1.25
C ARG A 94 13.37 25.72 -2.75
N ALA A 95 12.90 26.76 -3.42
CA ALA A 95 13.07 26.99 -4.85
C ALA A 95 13.86 28.27 -5.08
N ARG A 96 14.99 28.18 -5.77
CA ARG A 96 15.84 29.33 -6.15
C ARG A 96 15.79 29.50 -7.65
N ASN A 97 15.55 30.72 -8.10
CA ASN A 97 15.69 31.04 -9.50
C ASN A 97 17.20 31.16 -9.88
N VAL A 98 17.70 30.21 -10.65
CA VAL A 98 19.10 30.15 -11.12
C VAL A 98 19.22 30.57 -12.58
N GLY A 99 18.10 30.94 -13.21
CA GLY A 99 18.09 31.56 -14.55
C GLY A 99 18.31 33.08 -14.51
N ASP A 100 18.47 33.65 -15.68
CA ASP A 100 18.72 35.09 -15.87
C ASP A 100 17.42 35.90 -15.96
N ASP A 101 16.28 35.24 -16.19
CA ASP A 101 14.97 35.87 -16.33
C ASP A 101 14.24 36.00 -15.00
N ALA A 102 13.53 37.11 -14.83
CA ALA A 102 12.58 37.26 -13.73
C ALA A 102 11.31 36.45 -14.01
N LEU A 103 10.80 35.79 -12.99
CA LEU A 103 9.56 35.02 -13.01
C LEU A 103 8.45 35.80 -12.28
N PRO A 104 7.67 36.64 -13.00
CA PRO A 104 6.73 37.58 -12.38
C PRO A 104 5.49 36.86 -11.79
N ASP A 105 5.06 35.76 -12.38
CA ASP A 105 3.99 34.86 -11.84
C ASP A 105 4.50 33.45 -11.95
N LEU A 106 5.07 32.94 -10.85
CA LEU A 106 5.50 31.59 -10.69
C LEU A 106 4.55 30.86 -9.74
N ARG A 107 4.03 29.74 -10.19
CA ARG A 107 3.29 28.77 -9.36
C ARG A 107 4.10 27.48 -9.34
N LEU A 108 4.48 27.06 -8.15
CA LEU A 108 5.20 25.81 -7.92
C LEU A 108 4.31 24.86 -7.15
N VAL A 109 4.06 23.68 -7.72
CA VAL A 109 3.32 22.58 -7.09
C VAL A 109 4.29 21.44 -6.87
N ASP A 110 4.39 20.99 -5.62
CA ASP A 110 5.31 19.91 -5.29
C ASP A 110 4.75 18.54 -5.69
N GLY A 111 5.65 17.62 -6.05
CA GLY A 111 5.30 16.27 -6.52
C GLY A 111 5.09 15.29 -5.37
N VAL A 112 4.11 15.52 -4.51
CA VAL A 112 3.80 14.65 -3.38
C VAL A 112 3.41 13.25 -3.87
N PRO A 113 4.04 12.17 -3.34
CA PRO A 113 3.67 10.81 -3.70
C PRO A 113 2.19 10.51 -3.46
N PRO A 114 1.50 9.78 -4.36
CA PRO A 114 0.06 9.51 -4.23
C PRO A 114 -0.32 8.72 -2.97
N GLY A 115 0.64 8.01 -2.35
CA GLY A 115 0.44 7.28 -1.10
C GLY A 115 0.50 8.13 0.16
N LEU A 116 0.87 9.43 0.07
CA LEU A 116 0.97 10.33 1.22
C LEU A 116 -0.16 11.37 1.21
N ALA A 117 -0.89 11.46 2.32
CA ALA A 117 -1.92 12.47 2.49
C ALA A 117 -1.33 13.77 3.04
N VAL A 118 -1.53 14.90 2.36
CA VAL A 118 -1.21 16.22 2.91
C VAL A 118 -2.24 16.57 3.98
N VAL A 119 -1.80 16.72 5.23
CA VAL A 119 -2.68 16.96 6.40
C VAL A 119 -2.66 18.40 6.87
N ASP A 120 -1.56 19.12 6.62
CA ASP A 120 -1.46 20.54 6.95
C ASP A 120 -0.63 21.29 5.90
N GLY A 121 -0.99 22.53 5.63
CA GLY A 121 -0.35 23.40 4.66
C GLY A 121 -0.59 23.02 3.20
N PRO A 122 -0.42 23.93 2.26
CA PRO A 122 -0.53 23.64 0.84
C PRO A 122 0.82 23.15 0.29
N ALA A 123 0.86 22.02 -0.41
CA ALA A 123 2.04 21.54 -1.14
C ALA A 123 2.30 22.36 -2.42
N ARG A 124 2.10 23.67 -2.35
CA ARG A 124 2.24 24.62 -3.47
C ARG A 124 2.46 26.04 -2.99
N ILE A 125 3.09 26.84 -3.83
CA ILE A 125 3.25 28.29 -3.62
C ILE A 125 2.99 29.06 -4.91
N ALA A 126 2.48 30.28 -4.79
CA ALA A 126 2.45 31.26 -5.88
C ALA A 126 3.26 32.48 -5.45
N THR A 127 4.21 32.90 -6.28
CA THR A 127 5.15 33.97 -5.96
C THR A 127 5.76 34.60 -7.22
N ALA A 128 6.53 35.66 -7.03
CA ALA A 128 7.42 36.22 -8.06
C ALA A 128 8.87 36.03 -7.62
N LEU A 129 9.74 35.57 -8.54
CA LEU A 129 11.16 35.38 -8.27
C LEU A 129 12.04 36.14 -9.26
N ARG A 130 12.86 37.07 -8.76
CA ARG A 130 13.94 37.68 -9.53
C ARG A 130 15.10 36.68 -9.70
N PRO A 131 15.99 36.86 -10.66
CA PRO A 131 17.23 36.11 -10.74
C PRO A 131 17.96 36.05 -9.39
N GLY A 132 18.39 34.87 -8.98
CA GLY A 132 19.05 34.60 -7.72
C GLY A 132 18.15 34.58 -6.47
N ALA A 133 16.88 35.01 -6.56
CA ALA A 133 15.93 34.99 -5.42
C ALA A 133 15.47 33.59 -5.08
N THR A 134 15.05 33.39 -3.80
CA THR A 134 14.61 32.13 -3.25
C THR A 134 13.23 32.29 -2.63
N ALA A 135 12.34 31.33 -2.87
CA ALA A 135 11.10 31.13 -2.11
C ALA A 135 11.16 29.82 -1.33
N THR A 136 10.49 29.81 -0.18
CA THR A 136 10.38 28.62 0.67
C THR A 136 8.94 28.44 1.09
N PHE A 137 8.43 27.20 1.07
CA PHE A 137 7.14 26.84 1.60
C PHE A 137 7.22 25.47 2.28
N GLY A 138 6.28 25.18 3.14
CA GLY A 138 6.23 23.91 3.86
C GLY A 138 4.81 23.37 3.93
N TYR A 139 4.72 22.08 4.10
CA TYR A 139 3.49 21.35 4.32
C TYR A 139 3.79 20.10 5.14
N THR A 140 2.77 19.48 5.69
CA THR A 140 2.88 18.26 6.49
C THR A 140 2.15 17.13 5.78
N VAL A 141 2.81 15.98 5.69
CA VAL A 141 2.20 14.74 5.17
C VAL A 141 2.07 13.73 6.29
N ARG A 142 1.03 12.90 6.22
CA ARG A 142 0.91 11.72 7.08
C ARG A 142 1.60 10.57 6.41
N ALA A 143 2.57 9.96 7.11
CA ALA A 143 3.32 8.82 6.65
C ALA A 143 2.41 7.59 6.55
N SER A 144 2.42 6.93 5.42
CA SER A 144 1.82 5.61 5.20
C SER A 144 2.92 4.59 4.95
N ARG A 145 2.65 3.34 5.26
CA ARG A 145 3.60 2.24 5.05
C ARG A 145 4.11 2.18 3.61
N GLY A 146 5.41 1.97 3.45
CA GLY A 146 6.05 1.79 2.14
C GLY A 146 7.22 2.73 1.92
N GLU A 147 7.74 2.67 0.71
CA GLU A 147 8.75 3.58 0.20
C GLU A 147 8.05 4.63 -0.67
N HIS A 148 8.25 5.89 -0.32
CA HIS A 148 7.64 7.03 -0.99
C HIS A 148 8.73 7.96 -1.51
N GLU A 149 8.80 8.10 -2.81
CA GLU A 149 9.69 9.01 -3.50
C GLU A 149 8.88 10.16 -4.09
N TRP A 150 9.34 11.40 -3.87
CA TRP A 150 8.70 12.58 -4.43
C TRP A 150 8.96 12.69 -5.91
N ASP A 151 7.91 12.88 -6.67
CA ASP A 151 7.99 13.24 -8.08
C ASP A 151 8.60 14.64 -8.28
N ALA A 152 8.94 14.97 -9.54
CA ALA A 152 9.35 16.30 -9.93
C ALA A 152 8.30 17.35 -9.56
N ALA A 153 8.72 18.49 -9.03
CA ALA A 153 7.86 19.64 -8.82
C ALA A 153 7.44 20.24 -10.16
N THR A 154 6.19 20.70 -10.28
CA THR A 154 5.69 21.35 -11.47
C THR A 154 5.76 22.87 -11.29
N ALA A 155 6.60 23.54 -12.06
CA ALA A 155 6.66 24.99 -12.14
C ALA A 155 5.78 25.48 -13.31
N VAL A 156 4.82 26.34 -13.02
CA VAL A 156 4.00 27.04 -14.01
C VAL A 156 4.36 28.52 -13.97
N THR A 157 4.86 29.02 -15.09
CA THR A 157 5.18 30.43 -15.27
C THR A 157 4.19 31.10 -16.23
N ARG A 158 3.87 32.34 -15.97
CA ARG A 158 3.05 33.17 -16.85
C ARG A 158 3.85 34.39 -17.35
N ASP A 159 3.48 34.86 -18.54
CA ASP A 159 3.90 36.17 -19.02
C ASP A 159 3.25 37.29 -18.17
N ALA A 160 3.74 38.53 -18.31
CA ALA A 160 3.24 39.67 -17.56
C ALA A 160 1.75 40.02 -17.86
N ALA A 161 1.24 39.63 -19.03
CA ALA A 161 -0.17 39.79 -19.41
C ALA A 161 -1.05 38.66 -18.92
N GLY A 162 -0.48 37.53 -18.49
CA GLY A 162 -1.17 36.31 -18.10
C GLY A 162 -1.84 35.60 -19.27
N SER A 163 -1.41 35.87 -20.50
CA SER A 163 -1.95 35.32 -21.73
C SER A 163 -1.35 33.98 -22.11
N ARG A 164 -0.14 33.71 -21.68
CA ARG A 164 0.59 32.47 -21.98
C ARG A 164 1.13 31.85 -20.71
N GLU A 165 0.95 30.52 -20.63
CA GLU A 165 1.47 29.69 -19.54
C GLU A 165 2.47 28.68 -20.09
N ARG A 166 3.51 28.40 -19.30
CA ARG A 166 4.49 27.34 -19.54
C ARG A 166 4.59 26.49 -18.29
N ALA A 167 4.36 25.18 -18.42
CA ALA A 167 4.57 24.21 -17.34
C ALA A 167 5.88 23.45 -17.57
N THR A 168 6.73 23.38 -16.55
CA THR A 168 8.02 22.72 -16.57
C THR A 168 8.13 21.82 -15.35
N ALA A 169 8.54 20.56 -15.54
CA ALA A 169 8.87 19.65 -14.44
C ALA A 169 10.30 19.95 -13.96
N ILE A 170 10.48 20.06 -12.65
CA ILE A 170 11.76 20.40 -12.01
C ILE A 170 12.06 19.30 -10.98
N ASP A 171 13.12 18.54 -11.21
CA ASP A 171 13.58 17.56 -10.25
C ASP A 171 14.21 18.26 -9.03
N ALA A 172 13.98 17.76 -7.84
CA ALA A 172 14.66 18.23 -6.64
C ALA A 172 16.02 17.52 -6.51
N ASP A 173 17.03 18.27 -6.08
CA ASP A 173 18.37 17.75 -5.83
C ASP A 173 18.78 18.02 -4.37
N PRO A 174 19.03 16.97 -3.56
CA PRO A 174 18.90 15.54 -3.87
C PRO A 174 17.44 15.08 -4.00
N ALA A 175 17.23 13.91 -4.65
CA ALA A 175 15.93 13.24 -4.66
C ALA A 175 15.48 12.94 -3.23
N THR A 176 14.21 13.18 -2.95
CA THR A 176 13.66 13.05 -1.60
C THR A 176 12.84 11.76 -1.51
N ARG A 177 13.16 10.96 -0.51
CA ARG A 177 12.51 9.67 -0.24
C ARG A 177 12.31 9.49 1.25
N ILE A 178 11.19 8.89 1.64
CA ILE A 178 10.96 8.37 2.99
C ILE A 178 10.64 6.89 2.92
N VAL A 179 11.08 6.13 3.93
CA VAL A 179 10.80 4.70 4.06
C VAL A 179 10.06 4.48 5.36
N CYS A 180 8.75 4.29 5.26
CA CYS A 180 7.89 4.07 6.40
C CYS A 180 7.73 2.57 6.66
N THR A 181 8.41 2.07 7.68
CA THR A 181 8.38 0.66 8.07
C THR A 181 7.42 0.49 9.23
N PRO A 182 6.42 -0.43 9.16
CA PRO A 182 5.55 -0.69 10.29
C PRO A 182 6.37 -1.21 11.46
N GLU A 183 6.18 -0.66 12.65
CA GLU A 183 6.60 -1.33 13.86
C GLU A 183 5.79 -2.62 13.98
N LEU A 184 6.42 -3.73 13.63
CA LEU A 184 5.89 -5.03 14.02
C LEU A 184 6.09 -5.12 15.53
N ALA A 185 5.11 -4.64 16.29
CA ALA A 185 5.07 -4.81 17.72
C ALA A 185 5.45 -6.25 18.01
N ALA A 186 6.41 -6.45 18.91
CA ALA A 186 6.75 -7.79 19.40
C ALA A 186 5.43 -8.42 19.82
N GLY A 187 4.90 -9.32 18.98
CA GLY A 187 3.54 -9.79 19.06
C GLY A 187 3.30 -10.32 20.46
N GLY A 188 2.35 -9.71 21.16
CA GLY A 188 1.75 -10.37 22.30
C GLY A 188 1.33 -11.77 21.84
N ASP A 189 1.22 -12.68 22.76
CA ASP A 189 0.89 -14.09 22.54
C ASP A 189 -0.37 -14.22 21.66
N LEU A 190 -0.18 -14.17 20.32
CA LEU A 190 -1.26 -14.41 19.38
C LEU A 190 -1.50 -15.91 19.34
N PRO A 191 -2.66 -16.41 19.78
CA PRO A 191 -2.95 -17.84 19.83
C PRO A 191 -3.22 -18.38 18.41
N LEU A 192 -2.27 -18.20 17.49
CA LEU A 192 -2.39 -18.62 16.11
C LEU A 192 -2.40 -20.15 15.94
N ARG A 193 -1.91 -20.89 16.92
CA ARG A 193 -1.99 -22.38 16.89
C ARG A 193 -3.44 -22.85 16.72
N GLY A 194 -4.42 -22.21 17.35
CA GLY A 194 -5.84 -22.51 17.12
C GLY A 194 -6.34 -22.17 15.71
N LEU A 195 -5.65 -21.30 14.97
CA LEU A 195 -5.95 -21.01 13.57
C LEU A 195 -5.29 -21.99 12.59
N THR A 196 -4.16 -22.57 12.99
CA THR A 196 -3.29 -23.38 12.13
C THR A 196 -3.34 -24.88 12.42
N THR A 197 -3.82 -25.32 13.58
CA THR A 197 -3.97 -26.75 13.90
C THR A 197 -5.38 -27.22 13.66
N THR A 198 -5.53 -28.37 13.01
CA THR A 198 -6.80 -29.11 12.98
C THR A 198 -6.97 -29.83 14.32
N ASP A 199 -7.71 -29.23 15.26
CA ASP A 199 -8.22 -30.00 16.38
C ASP A 199 -9.36 -30.89 15.90
N HIS A 200 -9.21 -32.18 16.19
CA HIS A 200 -10.20 -33.26 16.04
C HIS A 200 -10.49 -33.75 14.61
N GLY A 201 -9.75 -34.76 14.17
CA GLY A 201 -10.31 -35.74 13.28
C GLY A 201 -9.54 -36.19 12.05
N ARG A 202 -8.24 -35.98 11.93
CA ARG A 202 -7.44 -36.70 10.92
C ARG A 202 -6.16 -37.25 11.49
N VAL A 203 -6.22 -38.56 11.66
CA VAL A 203 -5.16 -39.55 11.82
C VAL A 203 -4.01 -39.12 12.73
N PRO A 204 -3.92 -39.67 13.95
CA PRO A 204 -2.68 -39.63 14.69
C PRO A 204 -1.64 -40.33 13.83
N THR A 205 -0.59 -39.62 13.41
CA THR A 205 0.58 -40.28 12.90
C THR A 205 1.19 -41.05 14.07
N ASP A 206 1.13 -42.33 14.04
CA ASP A 206 1.82 -43.28 14.94
C ASP A 206 3.35 -43.22 14.80
N LEU A 207 3.89 -42.03 14.66
CA LEU A 207 5.32 -41.80 14.63
C LEU A 207 5.72 -41.07 15.91
N GLY A 208 6.07 -41.86 16.93
CA GLY A 208 6.77 -41.36 18.10
C GLY A 208 8.02 -40.62 17.68
N GLY A 209 8.07 -39.29 17.93
CA GLY A 209 9.15 -38.41 17.56
C GLY A 209 9.95 -37.94 18.77
N SER A 210 10.92 -37.06 18.56
CA SER A 210 11.85 -36.52 19.56
C SER A 210 11.34 -35.27 20.26
N GLY A 211 10.02 -35.18 20.56
CA GLY A 211 9.41 -34.05 21.26
C GLY A 211 9.71 -34.01 22.76
N VAL A 212 9.26 -32.96 23.44
CA VAL A 212 9.51 -32.72 24.87
C VAL A 212 8.27 -33.02 25.73
N GLU A 213 7.07 -33.04 25.12
CA GLU A 213 5.80 -33.25 25.83
C GLU A 213 5.39 -34.74 25.88
N PHE A 214 5.07 -35.24 27.06
CA PHE A 214 4.60 -36.63 27.26
C PHE A 214 3.26 -36.83 26.55
N TYR A 215 3.20 -37.86 25.69
CA TYR A 215 1.98 -38.25 24.99
C TYR A 215 1.35 -39.53 25.58
N ALA A 216 2.13 -40.61 25.63
CA ALA A 216 1.67 -41.91 26.07
C ALA A 216 2.82 -42.80 26.55
N THR A 217 2.47 -43.90 27.23
CA THR A 217 3.43 -44.95 27.57
C THR A 217 3.05 -46.22 26.83
N ARG A 218 3.97 -46.82 26.10
CA ARG A 218 3.77 -48.13 25.47
C ARG A 218 4.78 -49.16 25.95
N GLU A 219 4.50 -50.43 25.71
CA GLU A 219 5.51 -51.49 25.98
C GLU A 219 6.79 -51.25 25.23
N TYR A 220 7.92 -51.51 25.90
CA TYR A 220 9.25 -51.41 25.31
C TYR A 220 9.42 -52.42 24.16
N ARG A 221 9.98 -51.97 23.04
CA ARG A 221 10.39 -52.78 21.89
C ARG A 221 11.91 -52.74 21.73
N ARG A 222 12.50 -53.89 21.34
CA ARG A 222 13.97 -53.96 21.04
C ARG A 222 14.31 -52.91 19.97
N GLY A 223 15.21 -51.97 20.34
CA GLY A 223 15.63 -50.87 19.49
C GLY A 223 15.14 -49.50 19.97
N ASP A 224 14.27 -49.43 20.96
CA ASP A 224 13.87 -48.15 21.55
C ASP A 224 15.07 -47.49 22.26
N PRO A 225 15.23 -46.17 22.15
CA PRO A 225 16.27 -45.44 22.84
C PRO A 225 16.19 -45.58 24.36
N LEU A 226 17.29 -45.92 25.01
CA LEU A 226 17.34 -46.07 26.48
C LEU A 226 16.95 -44.83 27.25
N ALA A 227 17.17 -43.64 26.66
CA ALA A 227 16.74 -42.38 27.24
C ALA A 227 15.21 -42.18 27.34
N ARG A 228 14.43 -42.99 26.61
CA ARG A 228 12.95 -42.94 26.63
C ARG A 228 12.31 -44.01 27.48
N ILE A 229 13.07 -44.83 28.20
CA ILE A 229 12.54 -45.84 29.11
C ILE A 229 12.01 -45.18 30.38
N ASP A 230 10.78 -45.49 30.77
CA ASP A 230 10.23 -45.08 32.05
C ASP A 230 10.83 -45.94 33.20
N TRP A 231 11.98 -45.47 33.68
CA TRP A 231 12.67 -46.12 34.79
C TRP A 231 11.88 -46.10 36.10
N ASN A 232 10.99 -45.10 36.29
CA ASN A 232 10.15 -45.01 37.47
C ASN A 232 9.07 -46.10 37.50
N ARG A 233 8.49 -46.42 36.36
CA ARG A 233 7.51 -47.50 36.22
C ARG A 233 8.19 -48.84 36.37
N ARG A 234 9.33 -49.02 35.74
CA ARG A 234 10.12 -50.26 35.91
C ARG A 234 10.49 -50.55 37.37
N ALA A 235 10.88 -49.55 38.13
CA ALA A 235 11.22 -49.68 39.54
C ALA A 235 10.01 -50.05 40.41
N ARG A 236 8.81 -49.68 40.00
CA ARG A 236 7.57 -49.94 40.76
C ARG A 236 6.85 -51.23 40.36
N THR A 237 6.83 -51.54 39.07
CA THR A 237 6.03 -52.64 38.52
C THR A 237 6.86 -53.76 37.88
N GLY A 238 8.14 -53.58 37.67
CA GLY A 238 9.01 -54.49 36.96
C GLY A 238 8.87 -54.49 35.41
N GLU A 239 7.88 -53.76 34.88
CA GLU A 239 7.56 -53.70 33.46
C GLU A 239 8.42 -52.64 32.75
N LEU A 240 8.97 -52.98 31.56
CA LEU A 240 9.66 -52.06 30.71
C LEU A 240 8.68 -51.35 29.79
N SER A 241 8.58 -50.04 29.94
CA SER A 241 7.76 -49.20 29.08
C SER A 241 8.58 -48.04 28.52
N THR A 242 8.23 -47.57 27.32
CA THR A 242 8.83 -46.46 26.63
C THR A 242 7.89 -45.27 26.62
N LEU A 243 8.41 -44.12 26.97
CA LEU A 243 7.69 -42.85 26.87
C LEU A 243 7.58 -42.43 25.40
N GLU A 244 6.39 -42.27 24.91
CA GLU A 244 6.12 -41.61 23.63
C GLU A 244 5.96 -40.12 23.88
N LEU A 245 6.84 -39.35 23.25
CA LEU A 245 6.81 -37.91 23.32
C LEU A 245 6.08 -37.37 22.08
N ARG A 246 5.27 -36.34 22.26
CA ARG A 246 4.59 -35.67 21.17
C ARG A 246 5.63 -34.88 20.36
N GLU A 247 5.77 -35.16 19.07
CA GLU A 247 6.59 -34.38 18.19
C GLU A 247 5.88 -33.05 17.93
N GLU A 248 6.40 -31.96 18.48
CA GLU A 248 5.97 -30.62 18.07
C GLU A 248 6.52 -30.36 16.67
N ARG A 249 5.72 -30.62 15.65
CA ARG A 249 6.07 -30.21 14.29
C ARG A 249 5.76 -28.74 14.14
N ALA A 250 6.79 -27.96 13.77
CA ALA A 250 6.60 -26.58 13.33
C ALA A 250 5.62 -26.55 12.15
N ALA A 251 4.56 -25.77 12.26
CA ALA A 251 3.62 -25.59 11.17
C ALA A 251 4.30 -24.80 10.03
N THR A 252 3.95 -25.13 8.79
CA THR A 252 4.33 -24.32 7.62
C THR A 252 3.13 -23.46 7.24
N VAL A 253 3.25 -22.14 7.35
CA VAL A 253 2.14 -21.20 7.16
C VAL A 253 2.50 -20.18 6.08
N VAL A 254 1.59 -19.95 5.13
CA VAL A 254 1.70 -18.89 4.13
C VAL A 254 0.64 -17.83 4.39
N LEU A 255 1.08 -16.60 4.62
CA LEU A 255 0.23 -15.42 4.75
C LEU A 255 -0.08 -14.92 3.34
N LEU A 256 -1.32 -15.12 2.90
CA LEU A 256 -1.79 -14.67 1.59
C LEU A 256 -2.59 -13.38 1.78
N ILE A 257 -2.14 -12.30 1.15
CA ILE A 257 -2.75 -10.97 1.28
C ILE A 257 -3.42 -10.59 -0.04
N ASP A 258 -4.70 -10.23 0.01
CA ASP A 258 -5.45 -9.77 -1.16
C ASP A 258 -5.10 -8.32 -1.48
N THR A 259 -4.36 -8.12 -2.58
CA THR A 259 -3.92 -6.82 -3.09
C THR A 259 -4.47 -6.51 -4.47
N ARG A 260 -5.61 -7.11 -4.82
CA ARG A 260 -6.35 -6.74 -6.03
C ARG A 260 -6.97 -5.36 -5.84
N GLU A 261 -7.18 -4.64 -6.93
CA GLU A 261 -7.83 -3.31 -6.92
C GLU A 261 -9.11 -3.30 -6.06
N ALA A 262 -9.96 -4.33 -6.18
CA ALA A 262 -11.18 -4.46 -5.40
C ALA A 262 -10.97 -4.53 -3.87
N ALA A 263 -9.79 -4.88 -3.39
CA ALA A 263 -9.48 -4.97 -1.97
C ALA A 263 -9.10 -3.62 -1.33
N TYR A 264 -8.77 -2.61 -2.14
CA TYR A 264 -8.43 -1.25 -1.66
C TYR A 264 -9.68 -0.46 -1.29
N VAL A 265 -10.43 -0.97 -0.34
CA VAL A 265 -11.62 -0.32 0.22
C VAL A 265 -11.34 0.19 1.61
N SER A 266 -11.95 1.32 1.96
CA SER A 266 -11.92 1.89 3.30
C SER A 266 -13.32 2.32 3.73
N SER A 267 -13.62 2.19 5.00
CA SER A 267 -14.85 2.72 5.60
C SER A 267 -14.76 4.22 5.88
N ASP A 268 -13.55 4.75 6.04
CA ASP A 268 -13.25 6.17 6.22
C ASP A 268 -12.35 6.64 5.08
N PRO A 269 -12.72 7.68 4.30
CA PRO A 269 -11.88 8.22 3.23
C PRO A 269 -10.49 8.72 3.66
N ARG A 270 -10.30 8.94 4.96
CA ARG A 270 -9.02 9.36 5.56
C ARG A 270 -8.34 8.28 6.39
N GLY A 271 -8.98 7.11 6.50
CA GLY A 271 -8.48 5.96 7.25
C GLY A 271 -7.74 4.97 6.36
N ASP A 272 -7.13 3.99 7.00
CA ASP A 272 -6.42 2.92 6.33
C ASP A 272 -7.34 2.11 5.42
N THR A 273 -6.80 1.64 4.32
CA THR A 273 -7.49 0.69 3.44
C THR A 273 -7.51 -0.71 4.07
N ALA A 274 -8.41 -1.55 3.63
CA ALA A 274 -8.46 -2.94 4.05
C ALA A 274 -7.17 -3.71 3.69
N VAL A 275 -6.44 -3.27 2.67
CA VAL A 275 -5.12 -3.83 2.31
C VAL A 275 -4.09 -3.43 3.36
N GLU A 276 -4.04 -2.17 3.78
CA GLU A 276 -3.12 -1.70 4.83
C GLU A 276 -3.38 -2.42 6.15
N ALA A 277 -4.64 -2.51 6.60
CA ALA A 277 -5.05 -3.28 7.78
C ALA A 277 -4.67 -4.78 7.66
N SER A 278 -4.78 -5.35 6.45
CA SER A 278 -4.40 -6.75 6.18
C SER A 278 -2.90 -6.96 6.24
N VAL A 279 -2.09 -6.02 5.73
CA VAL A 279 -0.63 -6.11 5.78
C VAL A 279 -0.12 -5.94 7.22
N GLU A 280 -0.70 -5.02 8.00
CA GLU A 280 -0.37 -4.87 9.41
C GLU A 280 -0.69 -6.15 10.20
N ALA A 281 -1.89 -6.68 10.05
CA ALA A 281 -2.30 -7.93 10.69
C ALA A 281 -1.45 -9.13 10.25
N ALA A 282 -1.07 -9.19 8.97
CA ALA A 282 -0.15 -10.21 8.46
C ALA A 282 1.25 -10.06 9.08
N GLY A 283 1.73 -8.85 9.31
CA GLY A 283 2.99 -8.58 10.00
C GLY A 283 2.99 -9.07 11.46
N GLN A 284 1.91 -8.80 12.19
CA GLN A 284 1.72 -9.31 13.55
C GLN A 284 1.67 -10.85 13.56
N ALA A 285 0.91 -11.46 12.63
CA ALA A 285 0.82 -12.91 12.49
C ALA A 285 2.18 -13.53 12.11
N PHE A 286 2.93 -12.93 11.19
CA PHE A 286 4.26 -13.38 10.77
C PHE A 286 5.23 -13.41 11.95
N THR A 287 5.26 -12.34 12.74
CA THR A 287 6.12 -12.24 13.92
C THR A 287 5.75 -13.28 14.98
N ALA A 288 4.44 -13.45 15.24
CA ALA A 288 3.95 -14.41 16.23
C ALA A 288 4.24 -15.87 15.82
N LEU A 289 4.08 -16.22 14.53
CA LEU A 289 4.42 -17.55 14.00
C LEU A 289 5.91 -17.87 14.19
N LEU A 290 6.78 -16.92 13.81
CA LEU A 290 8.23 -17.10 13.97
C LEU A 290 8.64 -17.19 15.44
N ALA A 291 8.02 -16.42 16.34
CA ALA A 291 8.23 -16.50 17.78
C ALA A 291 7.77 -17.85 18.36
N GLY A 292 6.69 -18.42 17.80
CA GLY A 292 6.18 -19.77 18.12
C GLY A 292 7.01 -20.92 17.54
N GLY A 293 8.07 -20.62 16.75
CA GLY A 293 8.91 -21.63 16.11
C GLY A 293 8.35 -22.18 14.79
N ASP A 294 7.25 -21.63 14.29
CA ASP A 294 6.64 -22.01 13.02
C ASP A 294 7.38 -21.42 11.81
N ARG A 295 7.17 -22.03 10.64
CA ARG A 295 7.72 -21.56 9.36
C ARG A 295 6.69 -20.64 8.71
N ALA A 296 7.01 -19.37 8.56
CA ALA A 296 6.12 -18.39 7.96
C ALA A 296 6.61 -17.91 6.60
N GLY A 297 5.71 -17.79 5.63
CA GLY A 297 5.94 -17.22 4.31
C GLY A 297 4.90 -16.16 3.97
N ILE A 298 5.15 -15.35 2.95
CA ILE A 298 4.27 -14.26 2.52
C ILE A 298 3.98 -14.38 1.03
N ALA A 299 2.74 -14.14 0.63
CA ALA A 299 2.31 -14.09 -0.76
C ALA A 299 1.26 -12.99 -0.97
N ALA A 300 1.23 -12.39 -2.16
CA ALA A 300 0.18 -11.46 -2.57
C ALA A 300 -0.78 -12.12 -3.57
N LEU A 301 -2.07 -11.84 -3.40
CA LEU A 301 -3.10 -12.10 -4.40
C LEU A 301 -3.36 -10.80 -5.17
N GLY A 302 -2.65 -10.59 -6.26
CA GLY A 302 -2.74 -9.36 -7.02
C GLY A 302 -2.06 -9.46 -8.38
N PRO A 303 -2.00 -8.36 -9.14
CA PRO A 303 -1.35 -8.32 -10.44
C PRO A 303 0.17 -8.50 -10.32
N ARG A 304 0.79 -7.92 -9.30
CA ARG A 304 2.23 -8.03 -9.03
C ARG A 304 2.53 -9.30 -8.23
N ASP A 305 3.66 -9.92 -8.53
CA ASP A 305 4.09 -11.15 -7.86
C ASP A 305 4.87 -10.82 -6.59
N CYS A 306 4.39 -11.29 -5.45
CA CYS A 306 5.13 -11.30 -4.19
C CYS A 306 5.14 -12.72 -3.65
N TRP A 307 6.32 -13.23 -3.37
CA TRP A 307 6.50 -14.55 -2.78
C TRP A 307 7.75 -14.61 -1.89
N LEU A 308 7.54 -14.69 -0.60
CA LEU A 308 8.56 -15.07 0.38
C LEU A 308 8.30 -16.50 0.82
N SER A 309 9.19 -17.42 0.48
CA SER A 309 9.05 -18.84 0.88
C SER A 309 9.04 -19.00 2.40
N PRO A 310 8.24 -19.93 2.96
CA PRO A 310 8.23 -20.20 4.39
C PRO A 310 9.60 -20.52 4.96
N GLY A 311 9.99 -19.84 6.02
CA GLY A 311 11.28 -19.97 6.66
C GLY A 311 11.24 -19.61 8.14
N VAL A 312 12.39 -19.66 8.81
CA VAL A 312 12.58 -19.38 10.24
C VAL A 312 13.85 -18.56 10.49
N GLY A 313 13.98 -18.04 11.70
CA GLY A 313 15.19 -17.35 12.15
C GLY A 313 15.20 -15.84 11.89
N THR A 314 16.18 -15.16 12.49
CA THR A 314 16.27 -13.69 12.52
C THR A 314 16.47 -13.06 11.14
N ALA A 315 17.28 -13.67 10.28
CA ALA A 315 17.50 -13.20 8.92
C ALA A 315 16.22 -13.33 8.06
N HIS A 316 15.40 -14.37 8.30
CA HIS A 316 14.11 -14.54 7.63
C HIS A 316 13.09 -13.54 8.17
N ALA A 317 13.08 -13.29 9.47
CA ALA A 317 12.25 -12.27 10.10
C ALA A 317 12.54 -10.86 9.53
N ALA A 318 13.82 -10.53 9.33
CA ALA A 318 14.21 -9.26 8.71
C ALA A 318 13.73 -9.15 7.26
N ARG A 319 13.89 -10.21 6.44
CA ARG A 319 13.38 -10.24 5.06
C ARG A 319 11.87 -10.13 5.00
N GLY A 320 11.14 -10.82 5.89
CA GLY A 320 9.69 -10.73 5.95
C GLY A 320 9.21 -9.31 6.28
N ARG A 321 9.85 -8.65 7.25
CA ARG A 321 9.57 -7.24 7.58
C ARG A 321 9.82 -6.33 6.40
N GLN A 322 10.95 -6.49 5.73
CA GLN A 322 11.27 -5.71 4.53
C GLN A 322 10.25 -5.95 3.42
N THR A 323 9.88 -7.21 3.13
CA THR A 323 8.84 -7.54 2.14
C THR A 323 7.52 -6.85 2.46
N LEU A 324 7.04 -6.95 3.71
CA LEU A 324 5.78 -6.30 4.12
C LEU A 324 5.85 -4.77 4.05
N ALA A 325 7.03 -4.19 4.24
CA ALA A 325 7.22 -2.74 4.20
C ALA A 325 7.35 -2.19 2.77
N THR A 326 8.14 -2.84 1.92
CA THR A 326 8.63 -2.21 0.68
C THR A 326 8.28 -2.98 -0.61
N ASP A 327 7.69 -4.19 -0.53
CA ASP A 327 7.35 -4.92 -1.76
C ASP A 327 6.25 -4.20 -2.55
N PRO A 328 6.47 -3.88 -3.84
CA PRO A 328 5.49 -3.15 -4.65
C PRO A 328 4.15 -3.87 -4.83
N ALA A 329 4.09 -5.20 -4.63
CA ALA A 329 2.84 -5.96 -4.66
C ALA A 329 1.97 -5.71 -3.41
N LEU A 330 2.56 -5.19 -2.34
CA LEU A 330 1.91 -4.87 -1.06
C LEU A 330 1.79 -3.35 -0.85
N ALA A 331 1.98 -2.56 -1.90
CA ALA A 331 1.90 -1.10 -1.85
C ALA A 331 0.55 -0.62 -1.27
N PRO A 332 0.49 0.56 -0.61
CA PRO A 332 -0.76 1.12 -0.06
C PRO A 332 -1.75 1.57 -1.14
N THR A 333 -1.31 1.66 -2.39
CA THR A 333 -2.13 2.02 -3.56
C THR A 333 -2.26 0.84 -4.53
N PRO A 334 -3.42 0.68 -5.19
CA PRO A 334 -3.60 -0.39 -6.16
C PRO A 334 -2.65 -0.24 -7.36
N SER A 335 -2.28 -1.38 -7.95
CA SER A 335 -1.50 -1.40 -9.19
C SER A 335 -2.41 -1.26 -10.41
N ASP A 336 -1.99 -0.48 -11.40
CA ASP A 336 -2.67 -0.35 -12.71
C ASP A 336 -2.50 -1.60 -13.60
N GLU A 337 -1.71 -2.59 -13.17
CA GLU A 337 -1.45 -3.80 -13.94
C GLU A 337 -2.66 -4.74 -13.94
N GLN A 338 -2.84 -5.47 -15.04
CA GLN A 338 -3.97 -6.39 -15.15
C GLN A 338 -3.76 -7.69 -14.38
N PHE A 339 -4.75 -8.09 -13.58
CA PHE A 339 -4.73 -9.32 -12.80
C PHE A 339 -5.28 -10.51 -13.58
N TYR A 340 -4.46 -11.56 -13.76
CA TYR A 340 -4.82 -12.81 -14.42
C TYR A 340 -4.94 -13.96 -13.40
N ARG A 341 -6.15 -14.20 -12.89
CA ARG A 341 -6.44 -15.21 -11.86
C ARG A 341 -5.89 -16.60 -12.17
N SER A 342 -6.10 -17.12 -13.38
CA SER A 342 -5.69 -18.48 -13.74
C SER A 342 -4.18 -18.67 -13.75
N LEU A 343 -3.45 -17.64 -14.19
CA LEU A 343 -1.98 -17.63 -14.19
C LEU A 343 -1.45 -17.55 -12.75
N TRP A 344 -2.02 -16.64 -11.97
CA TRP A 344 -1.67 -16.46 -10.55
C TRP A 344 -1.87 -17.76 -9.76
N LEU A 345 -3.05 -18.39 -9.85
CA LEU A 345 -3.36 -19.62 -9.11
C LEU A 345 -2.43 -20.77 -9.47
N ARG A 346 -2.11 -20.95 -10.77
CA ARG A 346 -1.17 -21.97 -11.23
C ARG A 346 0.23 -21.75 -10.66
N ARG A 347 0.68 -20.48 -10.59
CA ARG A 347 1.98 -20.10 -10.04
C ARG A 347 2.00 -20.31 -8.52
N PHE A 348 0.98 -19.86 -7.81
CA PHE A 348 0.81 -20.02 -6.37
C PHE A 348 0.84 -21.49 -5.95
N ARG A 349 0.03 -22.35 -6.61
CA ARG A 349 0.01 -23.80 -6.33
C ARG A 349 1.36 -24.48 -6.48
N ARG A 350 2.16 -24.08 -7.45
CA ARG A 350 3.49 -24.69 -7.67
C ARG A 350 4.50 -24.31 -6.60
N ARG A 351 4.30 -23.17 -5.94
CA ARG A 351 5.19 -22.65 -4.89
C ARG A 351 4.73 -23.08 -3.50
N LEU A 352 3.44 -23.35 -3.32
CA LEU A 352 2.87 -23.69 -2.03
C LEU A 352 3.35 -25.09 -1.60
N PRO A 353 4.05 -25.21 -0.42
CA PRO A 353 4.45 -26.51 0.11
C PRO A 353 3.23 -27.39 0.38
N ALA A 354 3.35 -28.71 0.21
CA ALA A 354 2.23 -29.64 0.32
C ALA A 354 1.59 -29.67 1.72
N ASP A 355 2.36 -29.40 2.76
CA ASP A 355 1.95 -29.31 4.17
C ASP A 355 1.56 -27.90 4.62
N ALA A 356 1.58 -26.92 3.71
CA ALA A 356 1.34 -25.54 4.07
C ALA A 356 -0.11 -25.27 4.38
N GLN A 357 -0.32 -24.49 5.43
CA GLN A 357 -1.56 -23.87 5.80
C GLN A 357 -1.59 -22.43 5.27
N VAL A 358 -2.76 -21.92 4.93
CA VAL A 358 -2.92 -20.58 4.37
C VAL A 358 -3.76 -19.70 5.27
N LEU A 359 -3.16 -18.62 5.77
CA LEU A 359 -3.88 -17.51 6.42
C LEU A 359 -4.18 -16.47 5.35
N PHE A 360 -5.42 -16.39 4.92
CA PHE A 360 -5.84 -15.55 3.81
C PHE A 360 -6.49 -14.26 4.29
N PHE A 361 -5.76 -13.14 4.14
CA PHE A 361 -6.20 -11.80 4.50
C PHE A 361 -6.94 -11.16 3.33
N THR A 362 -8.24 -10.89 3.49
CA THR A 362 -9.08 -10.31 2.42
C THR A 362 -10.32 -9.62 3.01
N PRO A 363 -10.73 -8.43 2.51
CA PRO A 363 -11.95 -7.75 2.96
C PRO A 363 -13.26 -8.44 2.51
N LEU A 364 -13.19 -9.47 1.65
CA LEU A 364 -14.35 -10.19 1.12
C LEU A 364 -15.35 -9.28 0.38
N VAL A 365 -14.87 -8.36 -0.42
CA VAL A 365 -15.71 -7.40 -1.17
C VAL A 365 -16.43 -8.03 -2.36
N ASP A 366 -15.87 -9.13 -2.91
CA ASP A 366 -16.44 -9.89 -4.01
C ASP A 366 -16.39 -11.41 -3.75
N ASP A 367 -16.89 -12.21 -4.67
CA ASP A 367 -16.95 -13.68 -4.53
C ASP A 367 -15.63 -14.37 -4.91
N LEU A 368 -14.63 -13.66 -5.44
CA LEU A 368 -13.37 -14.29 -5.86
C LEU A 368 -12.60 -14.88 -4.68
N PRO A 369 -12.41 -14.18 -3.54
CA PRO A 369 -11.72 -14.74 -2.37
C PRO A 369 -12.41 -16.00 -1.83
N VAL A 370 -13.76 -16.02 -1.82
CA VAL A 370 -14.52 -17.19 -1.38
C VAL A 370 -14.23 -18.40 -2.27
N ARG A 371 -14.32 -18.20 -3.60
CA ARG A 371 -14.00 -19.27 -4.57
C ARG A 371 -12.56 -19.74 -4.46
N LEU A 372 -11.63 -18.82 -4.22
CA LEU A 372 -10.21 -19.13 -4.11
C LEU A 372 -9.90 -19.91 -2.82
N ALA A 373 -10.45 -19.47 -1.67
CA ALA A 373 -10.30 -20.16 -0.39
C ALA A 373 -10.79 -21.62 -0.51
N ARG A 374 -11.98 -21.84 -1.08
CA ARG A 374 -12.53 -23.18 -1.35
C ARG A 374 -11.63 -24.01 -2.26
N GLN A 375 -11.05 -23.39 -3.28
CA GLN A 375 -10.18 -24.08 -4.23
C GLN A 375 -8.86 -24.50 -3.59
N ILE A 376 -8.27 -23.66 -2.71
CA ILE A 376 -7.07 -23.97 -1.96
C ILE A 376 -7.35 -25.09 -0.93
N ASP A 377 -8.49 -25.02 -0.24
CA ASP A 377 -8.93 -26.05 0.69
C ASP A 377 -9.15 -27.41 -0.02
N ALA A 378 -9.81 -27.39 -1.18
CA ALA A 378 -10.01 -28.60 -2.02
C ALA A 378 -8.69 -29.21 -2.53
N TYR A 379 -7.59 -28.46 -2.56
CA TYR A 379 -6.25 -28.99 -2.85
C TYR A 379 -5.57 -29.61 -1.61
N GLY A 380 -6.23 -29.62 -0.46
CA GLY A 380 -5.76 -30.26 0.77
C GLY A 380 -5.02 -29.33 1.73
N HIS A 381 -5.04 -28.01 1.48
CA HIS A 381 -4.45 -27.02 2.38
C HIS A 381 -5.49 -26.45 3.33
N LEU A 382 -5.19 -26.46 4.63
CA LEU A 382 -6.05 -25.78 5.61
C LEU A 382 -6.04 -24.27 5.32
N VAL A 383 -7.23 -23.70 5.13
CA VAL A 383 -7.40 -22.26 4.89
C VAL A 383 -8.14 -21.63 6.06
N THR A 384 -7.57 -20.55 6.59
CA THR A 384 -8.26 -19.65 7.51
C THR A 384 -8.36 -18.26 6.89
N VAL A 385 -9.58 -17.77 6.69
CA VAL A 385 -9.84 -16.45 6.14
C VAL A 385 -9.86 -15.43 7.28
N LEU A 386 -9.06 -14.38 7.12
CA LEU A 386 -8.93 -13.26 8.04
C LEU A 386 -9.43 -12.01 7.31
N SER A 387 -10.50 -11.40 7.82
CA SER A 387 -11.22 -10.35 7.08
C SER A 387 -11.35 -9.06 7.88
N PRO A 388 -10.66 -7.96 7.46
CA PRO A 388 -10.90 -6.63 8.01
C PRO A 388 -12.31 -6.16 7.63
N ASP A 389 -13.02 -5.52 8.57
CA ASP A 389 -14.31 -4.93 8.26
C ASP A 389 -14.16 -3.50 7.73
N ALA A 390 -14.14 -3.36 6.42
CA ALA A 390 -14.14 -2.08 5.71
C ALA A 390 -15.56 -1.62 5.33
N THR A 391 -16.63 -2.16 5.95
CA THR A 391 -18.02 -1.86 5.59
C THR A 391 -18.73 -0.94 6.61
N ALA A 392 -17.98 -0.26 7.49
CA ALA A 392 -18.57 0.69 8.43
C ALA A 392 -19.28 1.84 7.69
N GLY A 393 -20.47 2.21 8.16
CA GLY A 393 -21.27 3.32 7.60
C GLY A 393 -22.77 3.02 7.63
N GLU A 394 -23.58 4.08 7.46
CA GLU A 394 -25.04 4.01 7.64
C GLU A 394 -25.84 4.16 6.35
N THR A 395 -25.20 4.44 5.21
CA THR A 395 -25.90 4.59 3.92
C THR A 395 -26.50 3.24 3.48
N LEU A 396 -27.53 3.30 2.63
CA LEU A 396 -28.16 2.09 2.06
C LEU A 396 -27.14 1.21 1.31
N GLY A 397 -26.23 1.83 0.54
CA GLY A 397 -25.19 1.11 -0.17
C GLY A 397 -24.23 0.37 0.77
N GLN A 398 -23.76 1.03 1.82
CA GLN A 398 -22.89 0.42 2.83
C GLN A 398 -23.58 -0.72 3.59
N ARG A 399 -24.89 -0.59 3.87
CA ARG A 399 -25.68 -1.68 4.48
C ARG A 399 -25.78 -2.90 3.55
N LEU A 400 -25.95 -2.68 2.25
CA LEU A 400 -25.98 -3.76 1.25
C LEU A 400 -24.63 -4.48 1.18
N VAL A 401 -23.52 -3.73 1.05
CA VAL A 401 -22.16 -4.31 1.02
C VAL A 401 -21.88 -5.12 2.29
N ARG A 402 -22.30 -4.63 3.46
CA ARG A 402 -22.19 -5.34 4.73
C ARG A 402 -23.00 -6.64 4.73
N PHE A 403 -24.21 -6.62 4.17
CA PHE A 403 -25.04 -7.83 4.05
C PHE A 403 -24.38 -8.87 3.15
N GLU A 404 -23.91 -8.46 1.96
CA GLU A 404 -23.20 -9.34 1.03
C GLU A 404 -21.93 -9.93 1.63
N ARG A 405 -21.13 -9.12 2.34
CA ARG A 405 -19.93 -9.59 3.05
C ARG A 405 -20.28 -10.64 4.12
N ARG A 406 -21.35 -10.40 4.92
CA ARG A 406 -21.81 -11.37 5.91
C ARG A 406 -22.25 -12.68 5.28
N GLU A 407 -22.87 -12.62 4.11
CA GLU A 407 -23.28 -13.82 3.38
C GLU A 407 -22.05 -14.61 2.88
N ARG A 408 -21.00 -13.95 2.39
CA ARG A 408 -19.73 -14.58 2.02
C ARG A 408 -19.05 -15.25 3.22
N LEU A 409 -19.04 -14.61 4.38
CA LEU A 409 -18.54 -15.19 5.64
C LEU A 409 -19.36 -16.43 6.07
N ARG A 410 -20.69 -16.38 5.93
CA ARG A 410 -21.55 -17.55 6.24
C ARG A 410 -21.26 -18.72 5.32
N ARG A 411 -21.09 -18.47 4.00
CA ARG A 411 -20.74 -19.52 3.02
C ARG A 411 -19.42 -20.19 3.37
N LEU A 412 -18.38 -19.42 3.68
CA LEU A 412 -17.10 -19.98 4.10
C LEU A 412 -17.26 -20.88 5.33
N ARG A 413 -17.97 -20.40 6.36
CA ARG A 413 -18.17 -21.13 7.61
C ARG A 413 -19.04 -22.39 7.42
N SER A 414 -20.08 -22.34 6.58
CA SER A 414 -20.93 -23.50 6.28
C SER A 414 -20.20 -24.61 5.52
N GLU A 415 -19.10 -24.27 4.84
CA GLU A 415 -18.24 -25.21 4.12
C GLU A 415 -17.02 -25.68 4.93
N GLY A 416 -16.98 -25.33 6.23
CA GLY A 416 -15.92 -25.74 7.15
C GLY A 416 -14.67 -24.87 7.12
N ILE A 417 -14.64 -23.81 6.30
CA ILE A 417 -13.51 -22.87 6.24
C ILE A 417 -13.61 -21.90 7.42
N ARG A 418 -12.55 -21.86 8.23
CA ARG A 418 -12.46 -20.93 9.34
C ARG A 418 -12.42 -19.48 8.85
N ALA A 419 -13.23 -18.60 9.46
CA ALA A 419 -13.27 -17.20 9.11
C ALA A 419 -13.35 -16.32 10.36
N VAL A 420 -12.35 -15.46 10.54
CA VAL A 420 -12.25 -14.43 11.58
C VAL A 420 -12.48 -13.08 10.94
N GLU A 421 -13.24 -12.25 11.60
CA GLU A 421 -13.43 -10.85 11.20
C GLU A 421 -13.00 -9.92 12.33
N TRP A 422 -12.39 -8.78 11.97
CA TRP A 422 -12.06 -7.71 12.89
C TRP A 422 -12.40 -6.35 12.27
N GLY A 423 -12.60 -5.35 13.11
CA GLY A 423 -12.96 -3.99 12.67
C GLY A 423 -12.78 -3.02 13.83
N ALA A 424 -13.81 -2.79 14.63
CA ALA A 424 -13.73 -1.92 15.80
C ALA A 424 -12.78 -2.44 16.89
N GLU A 425 -12.59 -3.74 16.98
CA GLU A 425 -11.58 -4.38 17.84
C GLU A 425 -10.30 -4.64 17.08
N SER A 426 -9.16 -4.67 17.78
CA SER A 426 -7.86 -4.98 17.18
C SER A 426 -7.78 -6.44 16.70
N PHE A 427 -6.93 -6.70 15.70
CA PHE A 427 -6.70 -8.04 15.16
C PHE A 427 -6.34 -9.09 16.23
N PRO A 428 -5.41 -8.83 17.20
CA PRO A 428 -5.08 -9.78 18.26
C PRO A 428 -6.29 -10.20 19.11
N VAL A 429 -7.15 -9.26 19.45
CA VAL A 429 -8.37 -9.51 20.25
C VAL A 429 -9.36 -10.38 19.48
N ALA A 430 -9.56 -10.09 18.18
CA ALA A 430 -10.43 -10.88 17.32
C ALA A 430 -9.95 -12.33 17.18
N VAL A 431 -8.63 -12.53 17.02
CA VAL A 431 -8.00 -13.85 16.94
C VAL A 431 -8.18 -14.61 18.25
N ALA A 432 -7.88 -14.01 19.40
CA ALA A 432 -8.04 -14.63 20.71
C ALA A 432 -9.48 -15.08 20.96
N ARG A 433 -10.46 -14.25 20.60
CA ARG A 433 -11.88 -14.57 20.68
C ARG A 433 -12.29 -15.73 19.76
N ALA A 434 -11.77 -15.76 18.54
CA ALA A 434 -12.06 -16.83 17.59
C ALA A 434 -11.47 -18.16 18.06
N THR A 435 -10.23 -18.17 18.54
CA THR A 435 -9.52 -19.35 19.02
C THR A 435 -10.23 -19.96 20.22
N SER A 436 -10.69 -19.15 21.17
CA SER A 436 -11.44 -19.62 22.34
C SER A 436 -12.80 -20.30 21.98
N ARG A 437 -13.39 -19.95 20.83
CA ARG A 437 -14.61 -20.59 20.30
C ARG A 437 -14.31 -21.94 19.64
N TRP A 438 -13.14 -22.10 19.04
CA TRP A 438 -12.78 -23.31 18.32
C TRP A 438 -12.10 -24.37 19.19
N SER A 439 -11.68 -23.99 20.41
CA SER A 439 -11.13 -24.91 21.41
C SER A 439 -12.23 -25.58 22.32
N ARG A 440 -13.48 -25.22 22.07
CA ARG A 440 -14.65 -25.83 22.72
C ARG A 440 -15.31 -26.85 21.79
#